data_99909aafefa76e0d22b8c424d322f4d1
#
_entry.id   99909aafefa76e0d22b8c424d322f4d1
#
_cell.length_a   1.000
_cell.length_b   1.000
_cell.length_c   1.000
_cell.angle_alpha   90.00
_cell.angle_beta   90.00
_cell.angle_gamma   90.00
#
_symmetry.space_group_name_H-M   'P 1'
#
loop_
_entity.id
_entity.type
_entity.pdbx_description
1 polymer ?
#
loop_
_entity_poly.entity_id
_entity_poly.type
_entity_poly.pdbx_seq_one_letter_code
_entity_poly.pdbx_strand_id
1 'polypeptide(L)'
;NMNAEGWTKEVPDVFVIPFSDLTELTVTVDGRDYPVKIKQEIAQGRKYIFHLIYTGSSIYPVGVEQVPMDQYTDREQSDIRKNDLSITYFSEHTFQVNAPVIDAIAGTICWGDGTGESYAPAGVHDYAPGNHVMILETVGCADSFTISNIEYMEEINLSDF
;
A
#
# COMPACT_ATOMS: atom_id res chain seq x y z
N ASN A 1 -11.50 9.19 -16.29
CA ASN A 1 -11.45 10.27 -15.30
C ASN A 1 -11.70 9.68 -13.93
N MET A 2 -10.65 9.43 -13.16
CA MET A 2 -10.79 9.21 -11.73
C MET A 2 -11.11 10.55 -11.09
N ASN A 3 -12.28 10.65 -10.48
CA ASN A 3 -12.58 11.71 -9.54
C ASN A 3 -12.07 11.29 -8.16
N ALA A 4 -12.02 12.20 -7.21
CA ALA A 4 -11.51 11.94 -5.85
C ALA A 4 -12.27 10.83 -5.08
N GLU A 5 -13.38 10.33 -5.63
CA GLU A 5 -14.21 9.28 -5.03
C GLU A 5 -13.85 7.88 -5.57
N GLY A 6 -13.01 7.78 -6.62
CA GLY A 6 -12.68 6.53 -7.27
C GLY A 6 -13.88 5.87 -7.98
N TRP A 7 -13.68 4.71 -8.52
CA TRP A 7 -14.74 3.84 -9.04
C TRP A 7 -14.53 2.42 -8.54
N THR A 8 -15.61 1.73 -8.26
CA THR A 8 -15.61 0.33 -7.83
C THR A 8 -16.19 -0.53 -8.94
N LYS A 9 -15.55 -1.65 -9.22
CA LYS A 9 -16.04 -2.67 -10.13
C LYS A 9 -15.99 -4.02 -9.42
N GLU A 10 -17.13 -4.66 -9.30
CA GLU A 10 -17.21 -6.04 -8.87
C GLU A 10 -16.92 -6.97 -10.05
N VAL A 11 -16.20 -8.05 -9.77
CA VAL A 11 -15.97 -9.14 -10.70
C VAL A 11 -16.76 -10.38 -10.24
N PRO A 12 -17.16 -11.27 -11.17
CA PRO A 12 -17.86 -12.48 -10.78
C PRO A 12 -17.06 -13.34 -9.81
N ASP A 13 -17.76 -14.05 -8.91
CA ASP A 13 -17.14 -15.01 -8.01
C ASP A 13 -16.45 -16.14 -8.79
N VAL A 14 -15.27 -16.52 -8.35
CA VAL A 14 -14.51 -17.64 -8.89
C VAL A 14 -14.43 -18.74 -7.84
N PHE A 15 -14.83 -19.95 -8.21
CA PHE A 15 -14.72 -21.12 -7.33
C PHE A 15 -13.37 -21.78 -7.53
N VAL A 16 -12.64 -21.99 -6.45
CA VAL A 16 -11.34 -22.65 -6.45
C VAL A 16 -11.33 -23.85 -5.49
N ILE A 17 -10.49 -24.83 -5.80
CA ILE A 17 -10.23 -25.94 -4.87
C ILE A 17 -9.37 -25.40 -3.72
N PRO A 18 -9.68 -25.74 -2.45
CA PRO A 18 -8.87 -25.33 -1.31
C PRO A 18 -7.40 -25.73 -1.48
N PHE A 19 -6.49 -24.84 -1.19
CA PHE A 19 -5.04 -25.05 -1.23
C PHE A 19 -4.35 -24.13 -0.21
N SER A 20 -3.17 -24.51 0.22
CA SER A 20 -2.29 -23.64 0.99
C SER A 20 -1.55 -22.69 0.05
N ASP A 21 -1.31 -21.48 0.47
CA ASP A 21 -0.39 -20.52 -0.17
C ASP A 21 -0.82 -20.01 -1.56
N LEU A 22 -1.92 -19.27 -1.61
CA LEU A 22 -2.17 -18.39 -2.75
C LEU A 22 -1.15 -17.23 -2.69
N THR A 23 -0.21 -17.22 -3.62
CA THR A 23 0.90 -16.25 -3.64
C THR A 23 0.76 -15.18 -4.70
N GLU A 24 -0.08 -15.39 -5.70
CA GLU A 24 -0.28 -14.45 -6.80
C GLU A 24 -1.68 -14.55 -7.38
N LEU A 25 -2.24 -13.41 -7.75
CA LEU A 25 -3.43 -13.26 -8.59
C LEU A 25 -3.05 -12.52 -9.87
N THR A 26 -3.62 -12.88 -10.99
CA THR A 26 -3.54 -12.06 -12.21
C THR A 26 -4.87 -11.33 -12.39
N VAL A 27 -4.80 -10.01 -12.47
CA VAL A 27 -5.96 -9.15 -12.72
C VAL A 27 -5.82 -8.50 -14.08
N THR A 28 -6.80 -8.69 -14.94
CA THR A 28 -6.81 -8.11 -16.29
C THR A 28 -7.66 -6.85 -16.30
N VAL A 29 -7.06 -5.71 -16.66
CA VAL A 29 -7.74 -4.42 -16.85
C VAL A 29 -7.50 -3.95 -18.26
N ASP A 30 -8.57 -3.72 -19.02
CA ASP A 30 -8.52 -3.27 -20.42
C ASP A 30 -7.60 -4.12 -21.33
N GLY A 31 -7.62 -5.45 -21.11
CA GLY A 31 -6.83 -6.40 -21.87
C GLY A 31 -5.34 -6.48 -21.47
N ARG A 32 -4.93 -5.80 -20.44
CA ARG A 32 -3.58 -5.86 -19.87
C ARG A 32 -3.59 -6.62 -18.56
N ASP A 33 -2.67 -7.56 -18.41
CA ASP A 33 -2.52 -8.39 -17.22
C ASP A 33 -1.58 -7.75 -16.20
N TYR A 34 -2.02 -7.76 -14.95
CA TYR A 34 -1.29 -7.26 -13.79
C TYR A 34 -1.13 -8.41 -12.78
N PRO A 35 0.08 -8.91 -12.56
CA PRO A 35 0.33 -9.85 -11.47
C PRO A 35 0.27 -9.12 -10.13
N VAL A 36 -0.55 -9.63 -9.22
CA VAL A 36 -0.72 -9.09 -7.87
C VAL A 36 -0.20 -10.10 -6.88
N LYS A 37 0.89 -9.79 -6.20
CA LYS A 37 1.42 -10.64 -5.14
C LYS A 37 0.50 -10.58 -3.93
N ILE A 38 0.13 -11.75 -3.42
CA ILE A 38 -0.67 -11.90 -2.20
C ILE A 38 -0.10 -13.06 -1.40
N LYS A 39 -0.50 -13.15 -0.14
CA LYS A 39 -0.16 -14.28 0.72
C LYS A 39 -1.39 -14.70 1.48
N GLN A 40 -2.09 -15.71 0.97
CA GLN A 40 -3.36 -16.15 1.53
C GLN A 40 -3.52 -17.67 1.45
N GLU A 41 -3.77 -18.30 2.59
CA GLU A 41 -4.23 -19.68 2.65
C GLU A 41 -5.72 -19.74 2.28
N ILE A 42 -6.07 -20.62 1.35
CA ILE A 42 -7.45 -20.80 0.89
C ILE A 42 -8.06 -22.03 1.59
N ALA A 43 -8.91 -21.78 2.57
CA ALA A 43 -9.60 -22.82 3.32
C ALA A 43 -10.95 -23.18 2.71
N GLN A 44 -11.38 -24.42 2.93
CA GLN A 44 -12.69 -24.90 2.49
C GLN A 44 -13.85 -24.16 3.20
N GLY A 45 -14.93 -23.90 2.48
CA GLY A 45 -16.15 -23.29 3.02
C GLY A 45 -16.00 -21.81 3.38
N ARG A 46 -15.01 -21.13 2.80
CA ARG A 46 -14.76 -19.70 2.97
C ARG A 46 -14.87 -18.96 1.63
N LYS A 47 -15.41 -17.76 1.68
CA LYS A 47 -15.28 -16.76 0.62
C LYS A 47 -14.18 -15.79 0.99
N TYR A 48 -13.32 -15.48 0.04
CA TYR A 48 -12.25 -14.49 0.16
C TYR A 48 -12.55 -13.32 -0.75
N ILE A 49 -12.56 -12.12 -0.21
CA ILE A 49 -12.77 -10.89 -0.95
C ILE A 49 -11.46 -10.13 -0.90
N PHE A 50 -10.78 -10.02 -2.04
CA PHE A 50 -9.54 -9.26 -2.16
C PHE A 50 -9.86 -7.83 -2.56
N HIS A 51 -9.48 -6.88 -1.74
CA HIS A 51 -9.57 -5.47 -2.04
C HIS A 51 -8.29 -5.03 -2.73
N LEU A 52 -8.44 -4.47 -3.92
CA LEU A 52 -7.31 -4.10 -4.77
C LEU A 52 -7.43 -2.64 -5.18
N ILE A 53 -6.31 -1.92 -5.24
CA ILE A 53 -6.24 -0.57 -5.80
C ILE A 53 -5.49 -0.60 -7.12
N TYR A 54 -6.10 -0.02 -8.15
CA TYR A 54 -5.48 0.20 -9.45
C TYR A 54 -5.03 1.65 -9.59
N THR A 55 -3.74 1.87 -9.82
CA THR A 55 -3.12 3.20 -9.93
C THR A 55 -2.97 3.70 -11.38
N GLY A 56 -3.54 2.97 -12.36
CA GLY A 56 -3.35 3.24 -13.78
C GLY A 56 -2.15 2.50 -14.40
N SER A 57 -1.17 2.10 -13.61
CA SER A 57 0.03 1.38 -14.07
C SER A 57 0.28 0.08 -13.32
N SER A 58 -0.27 -0.08 -12.12
CA SER A 58 -0.06 -1.23 -11.24
C SER A 58 -1.31 -1.52 -10.43
N ILE A 59 -1.41 -2.74 -9.88
CA ILE A 59 -2.48 -3.14 -8.96
C ILE A 59 -1.83 -3.61 -7.66
N TYR A 60 -2.34 -3.12 -6.54
CA TYR A 60 -1.86 -3.43 -5.21
C TYR A 60 -2.97 -4.04 -4.35
N PRO A 61 -2.69 -5.10 -3.57
CA PRO A 61 -3.60 -5.61 -2.58
C PRO A 61 -3.64 -4.66 -1.37
N VAL A 62 -4.83 -4.28 -0.92
CA VAL A 62 -5.02 -3.41 0.25
C VAL A 62 -5.69 -4.14 1.40
N GLY A 63 -6.20 -5.32 1.17
CA GLY A 63 -6.79 -6.16 2.21
C GLY A 63 -7.43 -7.42 1.65
N VAL A 64 -7.71 -8.34 2.56
CA VAL A 64 -8.51 -9.54 2.28
C VAL A 64 -9.55 -9.72 3.37
N GLU A 65 -10.79 -9.90 2.98
CA GLU A 65 -11.87 -10.29 3.87
C GLU A 65 -12.15 -11.79 3.74
N GLN A 66 -12.33 -12.45 4.86
CA GLN A 66 -12.64 -13.87 4.91
C GLN A 66 -14.00 -14.09 5.59
N VAL A 67 -14.95 -14.64 4.87
CA VAL A 67 -16.31 -14.87 5.36
C VAL A 67 -16.69 -16.35 5.20
N PRO A 68 -17.33 -16.98 6.21
CA PRO A 68 -17.96 -18.29 6.01
C PRO A 68 -18.99 -18.21 4.89
N MET A 69 -19.03 -19.20 3.99
CA MET A 69 -19.93 -19.17 2.83
C MET A 69 -21.42 -19.21 3.20
N ASP A 70 -21.75 -19.80 4.35
CA ASP A 70 -23.10 -19.85 4.91
C ASP A 70 -23.57 -18.55 5.58
N GLN A 71 -22.63 -17.66 5.85
CA GLN A 71 -22.88 -16.35 6.51
C GLN A 71 -22.60 -15.16 5.59
N TYR A 72 -22.32 -15.44 4.31
CA TYR A 72 -22.05 -14.38 3.36
C TYR A 72 -23.30 -13.53 3.17
N THR A 73 -23.22 -12.28 3.58
CA THR A 73 -24.14 -11.21 3.21
C THR A 73 -23.30 -10.11 2.56
N ASP A 74 -23.84 -9.46 1.53
CA ASP A 74 -23.16 -8.29 0.96
C ASP A 74 -22.88 -7.29 2.09
N ARG A 75 -21.62 -7.19 2.48
CA ARG A 75 -21.18 -6.27 3.53
C ARG A 75 -20.62 -5.01 2.92
N GLU A 76 -20.92 -3.92 3.59
CA GLU A 76 -20.22 -2.67 3.39
C GLU A 76 -18.72 -2.86 3.61
N GLN A 77 -17.97 -2.14 2.84
CA GLN A 77 -16.52 -2.06 2.71
C GLN A 77 -15.73 -2.44 3.97
N SER A 78 -14.87 -3.46 3.88
CA SER A 78 -13.92 -3.80 4.93
C SER A 78 -12.89 -2.69 5.13
N ASP A 79 -12.33 -2.62 6.33
CA ASP A 79 -11.26 -1.68 6.65
C ASP A 79 -10.06 -1.90 5.72
N ILE A 80 -9.71 -0.88 4.96
CA ILE A 80 -8.52 -0.85 4.14
C ILE A 80 -7.32 -0.82 5.09
N ARG A 81 -6.37 -1.73 4.90
CA ARG A 81 -5.10 -1.66 5.62
C ARG A 81 -4.38 -0.38 5.24
N LYS A 82 -4.14 0.44 6.23
CA LYS A 82 -3.28 1.61 6.15
C LYS A 82 -1.92 1.23 6.73
N ASN A 83 -0.88 1.72 6.09
CA ASN A 83 0.48 1.58 6.57
C ASN A 83 1.05 3.00 6.59
N ASP A 84 0.81 3.70 7.68
CA ASP A 84 1.26 5.08 7.83
C ASP A 84 2.54 5.09 8.68
N LEU A 85 3.50 5.89 8.26
CA LEU A 85 4.72 6.09 9.03
C LEU A 85 5.17 7.55 8.97
N SER A 86 5.95 7.97 9.96
CA SER A 86 6.62 9.24 9.89
C SER A 86 8.09 9.11 10.25
N ILE A 87 8.93 9.93 9.62
CA ILE A 87 10.36 10.02 9.88
C ILE A 87 10.73 11.48 10.14
N THR A 88 11.37 11.71 11.27
CA THR A 88 11.90 13.03 11.63
C THR A 88 13.36 13.11 11.22
N TYR A 89 13.71 14.16 10.48
CA TYR A 89 15.05 14.48 10.05
C TYR A 89 15.49 15.84 10.59
N PHE A 90 16.77 15.96 10.90
CA PHE A 90 17.39 17.23 11.29
C PHE A 90 18.78 17.39 10.68
N SER A 91 19.07 18.60 10.20
CA SER A 91 20.43 19.03 9.86
C SER A 91 20.57 20.55 9.96
N GLU A 92 21.75 21.02 10.34
CA GLU A 92 22.13 22.45 10.30
C GLU A 92 22.47 22.95 8.90
N HIS A 93 22.58 22.03 7.93
CA HIS A 93 22.92 22.28 6.53
C HIS A 93 21.83 21.74 5.60
N THR A 94 21.86 22.16 4.35
CA THR A 94 21.04 21.51 3.31
C THR A 94 21.43 20.05 3.18
N PHE A 95 20.44 19.19 3.05
CA PHE A 95 20.67 17.73 2.96
C PHE A 95 19.63 17.07 2.08
N GLN A 96 19.94 15.88 1.63
CA GLN A 96 19.09 15.09 0.75
C GLN A 96 18.68 13.79 1.45
N VAL A 97 17.44 13.42 1.28
CA VAL A 97 16.88 12.16 1.78
C VAL A 97 16.24 11.36 0.66
N ASN A 98 16.07 10.07 0.90
CA ASN A 98 15.32 9.20 0.02
C ASN A 98 14.06 8.71 0.74
N ALA A 99 12.94 8.65 0.01
CA ALA A 99 11.77 7.94 0.49
C ALA A 99 12.12 6.48 0.81
N PRO A 100 11.55 5.88 1.85
CA PRO A 100 11.68 4.45 2.11
C PRO A 100 11.30 3.62 0.89
N VAL A 101 11.92 2.47 0.73
CA VAL A 101 11.51 1.47 -0.26
C VAL A 101 10.61 0.48 0.45
N ILE A 102 9.35 0.46 0.08
CA ILE A 102 8.33 -0.42 0.62
C ILE A 102 7.63 -1.10 -0.56
N ASP A 103 7.63 -2.41 -0.56
CA ASP A 103 6.99 -3.18 -1.63
C ASP A 103 5.48 -3.29 -1.42
N ALA A 104 4.75 -3.42 -2.53
CA ALA A 104 3.32 -3.72 -2.58
C ALA A 104 2.41 -2.67 -1.90
N ILE A 105 2.80 -1.40 -1.92
CA ILE A 105 2.00 -0.28 -1.42
C ILE A 105 1.77 0.79 -2.48
N ALA A 106 0.72 1.59 -2.27
CA ALA A 106 0.46 2.84 -2.98
C ALA A 106 0.06 3.92 -1.98
N GLY A 107 0.36 5.18 -2.26
CA GLY A 107 0.00 6.27 -1.36
C GLY A 107 0.61 7.60 -1.72
N THR A 108 0.72 8.46 -0.72
CA THR A 108 1.27 9.80 -0.82
C THR A 108 2.40 10.00 0.17
N ILE A 109 3.35 10.82 -0.20
CA ILE A 109 4.42 11.29 0.67
C ILE A 109 4.29 12.81 0.85
N CYS A 110 4.27 13.24 2.10
CA CYS A 110 4.36 14.64 2.51
C CYS A 110 5.74 14.86 3.11
N TRP A 111 6.55 15.71 2.49
CA TRP A 111 7.95 15.89 2.90
C TRP A 111 8.12 16.72 4.18
N GLY A 112 7.05 17.41 4.65
CA GLY A 112 7.08 18.19 5.88
C GLY A 112 7.63 19.60 5.73
N ASP A 113 7.92 20.03 4.52
CA ASP A 113 8.30 21.39 4.13
C ASP A 113 7.20 22.13 3.35
N GLY A 114 6.00 21.53 3.30
CA GLY A 114 4.85 22.03 2.55
C GLY A 114 4.73 21.42 1.16
N THR A 115 5.63 20.51 0.77
CA THR A 115 5.55 19.77 -0.49
C THR A 115 5.10 18.33 -0.27
N GLY A 116 4.49 17.74 -1.28
CA GLY A 116 4.03 16.36 -1.26
C GLY A 116 3.70 15.86 -2.66
N GLU A 117 3.74 14.55 -2.83
CA GLU A 117 3.54 13.89 -4.11
C GLU A 117 3.03 12.46 -3.94
N SER A 118 2.74 11.78 -5.04
CA SER A 118 2.48 10.34 -5.01
C SER A 118 3.74 9.60 -4.59
N TYR A 119 3.58 8.63 -3.67
CA TYR A 119 4.70 7.83 -3.20
C TYR A 119 5.39 7.11 -4.36
N ALA A 120 6.71 7.28 -4.42
CA ALA A 120 7.61 6.53 -5.29
C ALA A 120 8.75 5.95 -4.45
N PRO A 121 9.03 4.62 -4.54
CA PRO A 121 10.15 4.01 -3.82
C PRO A 121 11.48 4.70 -4.14
N ALA A 122 12.27 5.01 -3.11
CA ALA A 122 13.53 5.73 -3.23
C ALA A 122 13.43 7.13 -3.88
N GLY A 123 12.25 7.72 -3.93
CA GLY A 123 12.08 9.12 -4.36
C GLY A 123 13.01 10.05 -3.58
N VAL A 124 13.64 10.99 -4.26
CA VAL A 124 14.67 11.87 -3.69
C VAL A 124 14.10 13.24 -3.38
N HIS A 125 14.43 13.78 -2.19
CA HIS A 125 14.02 15.11 -1.78
C HIS A 125 15.16 15.89 -1.10
N ASP A 126 15.26 17.18 -1.42
CA ASP A 126 16.25 18.09 -0.88
C ASP A 126 15.63 18.98 0.19
N TYR A 127 16.18 18.95 1.42
CA TYR A 127 15.75 19.80 2.52
C TYR A 127 16.65 21.01 2.73
N ALA A 128 16.04 22.12 3.09
CA ALA A 128 16.74 23.24 3.71
C ALA A 128 17.19 22.85 5.13
N PRO A 129 18.15 23.62 5.74
CA PRO A 129 18.51 23.38 7.15
C PRO A 129 17.30 23.46 8.07
N GLY A 130 17.22 22.58 9.05
CA GLY A 130 16.16 22.57 10.05
C GLY A 130 15.59 21.19 10.31
N ASN A 131 14.47 21.19 11.02
CA ASN A 131 13.70 20.01 11.37
C ASN A 131 12.59 19.76 10.35
N HIS A 132 12.49 18.54 9.85
CA HIS A 132 11.47 18.15 8.88
C HIS A 132 10.85 16.80 9.27
N VAL A 133 9.53 16.71 9.18
CA VAL A 133 8.81 15.46 9.44
C VAL A 133 8.21 14.97 8.15
N MET A 134 8.82 13.97 7.55
CA MET A 134 8.26 13.27 6.42
C MET A 134 7.12 12.37 6.91
N ILE A 135 5.98 12.43 6.25
CA ILE A 135 4.83 11.55 6.53
C ILE A 135 4.53 10.76 5.27
N LEU A 136 4.43 9.46 5.41
CA LEU A 136 4.04 8.54 4.36
C LEU A 136 2.69 7.94 4.73
N GLU A 137 1.66 8.24 3.94
CA GLU A 137 0.31 7.69 4.08
C GLU A 137 0.09 6.69 2.96
N THR A 138 0.02 5.40 3.31
CA THR A 138 -0.04 4.34 2.31
C THR A 138 -1.07 3.28 2.63
N VAL A 139 -1.44 2.55 1.59
CA VAL A 139 -2.34 1.40 1.66
C VAL A 139 -1.71 0.24 0.91
N GLY A 140 -1.89 -0.96 1.41
CA GLY A 140 -1.36 -2.18 0.78
C GLY A 140 -0.91 -3.20 1.80
N CYS A 141 -0.29 -4.27 1.32
CA CYS A 141 0.32 -5.31 2.16
C CYS A 141 1.83 -5.23 1.98
N ALA A 142 2.48 -4.44 2.81
CA ALA A 142 3.93 -4.30 2.79
C ALA A 142 4.62 -5.64 3.10
N ASP A 143 5.46 -6.09 2.18
CA ASP A 143 6.26 -7.33 2.34
C ASP A 143 7.68 -7.03 2.78
N SER A 144 8.19 -5.85 2.45
CA SER A 144 9.54 -5.42 2.79
C SER A 144 9.59 -3.93 3.05
N PHE A 145 10.53 -3.54 3.89
CA PHE A 145 10.77 -2.16 4.28
C PHE A 145 12.28 -1.91 4.33
N THR A 146 12.73 -0.91 3.58
CA THR A 146 14.13 -0.51 3.56
C THR A 146 14.25 1.01 3.63
N ILE A 147 15.05 1.51 4.55
CA ILE A 147 15.44 2.92 4.63
C ILE A 147 16.90 3.05 4.24
N SER A 148 17.20 4.02 3.38
CA SER A 148 18.55 4.47 3.08
C SER A 148 18.74 5.91 3.60
N ASN A 149 20.00 6.36 3.71
CA ASN A 149 20.34 7.73 4.15
C ASN A 149 19.82 8.05 5.56
N ILE A 150 20.14 7.20 6.53
CA ILE A 150 19.75 7.37 7.94
C ILE A 150 20.59 8.42 8.68
N GLU A 151 21.56 9.06 8.02
CA GLU A 151 22.53 9.99 8.63
C GLU A 151 21.84 11.18 9.34
N TYR A 152 20.73 11.66 8.77
CA TYR A 152 20.01 12.83 9.30
C TYR A 152 18.71 12.45 10.03
N MET A 153 18.46 11.16 10.18
CA MET A 153 17.25 10.65 10.81
C MET A 153 17.39 10.70 12.34
N GLU A 154 16.46 11.36 13.01
CA GLU A 154 16.38 11.41 14.46
C GLU A 154 15.38 10.38 15.02
N GLU A 155 14.25 10.21 14.34
CA GLU A 155 13.16 9.36 14.82
C GLU A 155 12.43 8.71 13.64
N ILE A 156 11.95 7.49 13.86
CA ILE A 156 10.97 6.84 13.00
C ILE A 156 9.81 6.35 13.86
N ASN A 157 8.60 6.68 13.43
CA ASN A 157 7.36 6.19 14.04
C ASN A 157 6.67 5.22 13.08
N LEU A 158 6.48 3.99 13.54
CA LEU A 158 5.85 2.88 12.83
C LEU A 158 4.58 2.38 13.55
N SER A 159 3.99 3.20 14.42
CA SER A 159 2.85 2.77 15.26
C SER A 159 1.61 2.41 14.44
N ASP A 160 1.48 2.99 13.26
CA ASP A 160 0.35 2.78 12.35
C ASP A 160 0.76 2.06 11.04
N PHE A 161 1.92 1.39 11.07
CA PHE A 161 2.50 0.67 9.93
C PHE A 161 2.21 -0.83 9.95
#